data_9260914a0296945fd21cb63455bdfb3b
#
_entry.id   9260914a0296945fd21cb63455bdfb3b
#
_cell.length_a   1.000
_cell.length_b   1.000
_cell.length_c   1.000
_cell.angle_alpha   90.00
_cell.angle_beta   90.00
_cell.angle_gamma   90.00
#
_symmetry.space_group_name_H-M   'P 1'
#
loop_
_entity.id
_entity.type
_entity.pdbx_description
1 polymer ?
#
loop_
_entity_poly.entity_id
_entity_poly.type
_entity_poly.pdbx_seq_one_letter_code
_entity_poly.pdbx_strand_id
1 'polypeptide(L)'
;MANPLVIHCTHGKEDPERAILPFVVANVASTADQDVTVFLTVEGVWLATKNYADQVNKEGFTPLKELLQSVINNGGKVWACGACTRPRGITDADLIEGAKIVTAANLVEVLVNGAVSCTV
;
A
#
# COMPACT_ATOMS: atom_id res chain seq x y z
N MET A 1 14.98 18.89 0.89
CA MET A 1 13.85 18.07 1.32
C MET A 1 13.44 17.16 0.19
N ALA A 2 13.35 15.88 0.47
CA ALA A 2 12.89 14.94 -0.54
C ALA A 2 11.39 15.08 -0.77
N ASN A 3 10.93 14.85 -1.99
CA ASN A 3 9.51 14.81 -2.29
C ASN A 3 8.89 13.52 -1.72
N PRO A 4 7.62 13.55 -1.31
CA PRO A 4 6.93 12.32 -0.93
C PRO A 4 6.88 11.35 -2.11
N LEU A 5 6.93 10.07 -1.82
CA LEU A 5 6.86 9.02 -2.83
C LEU A 5 5.54 8.27 -2.68
N VAL A 6 4.77 8.16 -3.76
CA VAL A 6 3.54 7.38 -3.80
C VAL A 6 3.78 6.16 -4.69
N ILE A 7 3.60 4.98 -4.14
CA ILE A 7 3.76 3.72 -4.86
C ILE A 7 2.39 3.09 -5.04
N HIS A 8 2.02 2.80 -6.28
CA HIS A 8 0.72 2.21 -6.61
C HIS A 8 0.77 0.69 -6.55
N CYS A 9 -0.26 0.09 -5.94
CA CYS A 9 -0.42 -1.35 -5.89
C CYS A 9 -1.86 -1.71 -6.27
N THR A 10 -2.01 -2.45 -7.36
CA THR A 10 -3.33 -2.78 -7.91
C THR A 10 -3.71 -4.24 -7.75
N HIS A 11 -2.82 -5.07 -7.23
CA HIS A 11 -3.02 -6.51 -7.13
C HIS A 11 -3.03 -6.99 -5.68
N GLY A 12 -3.78 -8.06 -5.45
CA GLY A 12 -3.81 -8.78 -4.20
C GLY A 12 -3.36 -10.24 -4.41
N LYS A 13 -4.00 -11.17 -3.73
CA LYS A 13 -3.59 -12.58 -3.79
C LYS A 13 -3.76 -13.24 -5.16
N GLU A 14 -4.51 -12.62 -6.06
CA GLU A 14 -4.68 -13.14 -7.42
C GLU A 14 -3.38 -13.04 -8.25
N ASP A 15 -2.45 -12.17 -7.84
CA ASP A 15 -1.15 -12.04 -8.46
C ASP A 15 -0.13 -11.68 -7.37
N PRO A 16 0.38 -12.70 -6.66
CA PRO A 16 1.24 -12.46 -5.49
C PRO A 16 2.49 -11.64 -5.81
N GLU A 17 3.13 -11.87 -6.93
CA GLU A 17 4.34 -11.14 -7.29
C GLU A 17 4.06 -9.65 -7.47
N ARG A 18 2.98 -9.31 -8.20
CA ARG A 18 2.61 -7.92 -8.42
C ARG A 18 2.07 -7.24 -7.17
N ALA A 19 1.57 -8.02 -6.22
CA ALA A 19 1.18 -7.48 -4.92
C ALA A 19 2.40 -7.21 -4.05
N ILE A 20 3.42 -8.07 -4.12
CA ILE A 20 4.61 -7.98 -3.26
C ILE A 20 5.58 -6.88 -3.72
N LEU A 21 5.82 -6.74 -5.03
CA LEU A 21 6.83 -5.81 -5.53
C LEU A 21 6.65 -4.36 -5.06
N PRO A 22 5.43 -3.79 -5.03
CA PRO A 22 5.26 -2.43 -4.49
C PRO A 22 5.76 -2.31 -3.06
N PHE A 23 5.57 -3.33 -2.24
CA PHE A 23 6.03 -3.32 -0.86
C PHE A 23 7.53 -3.56 -0.73
N VAL A 24 8.16 -4.25 -1.67
CA VAL A 24 9.62 -4.32 -1.73
C VAL A 24 10.20 -2.92 -1.92
N VAL A 25 9.67 -2.18 -2.88
CA VAL A 25 10.12 -0.81 -3.15
C VAL A 25 9.80 0.11 -1.98
N ALA A 26 8.59 0.01 -1.43
CA ALA A 26 8.18 0.82 -0.29
C ALA A 26 9.04 0.53 0.95
N ASN A 27 9.42 -0.72 1.16
CA ASN A 27 10.28 -1.07 2.28
C ASN A 27 11.66 -0.43 2.14
N VAL A 28 12.25 -0.48 0.96
CA VAL A 28 13.53 0.20 0.70
C VAL A 28 13.40 1.70 0.98
N ALA A 29 12.33 2.33 0.47
CA ALA A 29 12.12 3.76 0.66
C ALA A 29 11.95 4.11 2.15
N SER A 30 11.15 3.34 2.87
CA SER A 30 10.88 3.62 4.29
C SER A 30 12.11 3.40 5.16
N THR A 31 12.95 2.42 4.86
CA THR A 31 14.20 2.20 5.60
C THR A 31 15.24 3.28 5.29
N ALA A 32 15.10 3.96 4.15
CA ALA A 32 15.95 5.09 3.77
C ALA A 32 15.36 6.44 4.24
N ASP A 33 14.40 6.41 5.17
CA ASP A 33 13.76 7.59 5.76
C ASP A 33 13.01 8.46 4.75
N GLN A 34 12.59 7.89 3.63
CA GLN A 34 11.76 8.62 2.68
C GLN A 34 10.30 8.63 3.15
N ASP A 35 9.57 9.69 2.81
CA ASP A 35 8.14 9.77 3.06
C ASP A 35 7.42 8.96 1.99
N VAL A 36 6.97 7.76 2.33
CA VAL A 36 6.39 6.84 1.37
C VAL A 36 4.95 6.50 1.74
N THR A 37 4.09 6.48 0.71
CA THR A 37 2.71 6.01 0.82
C THR A 37 2.49 4.93 -0.23
N VAL A 38 1.95 3.78 0.18
CA VAL A 38 1.49 2.77 -0.76
C VAL A 38 0.01 3.01 -0.99
N PHE A 39 -0.36 3.33 -2.23
CA PHE A 39 -1.73 3.61 -2.62
C PHE A 39 -2.33 2.36 -3.26
N LEU A 40 -3.33 1.79 -2.59
CA LEU A 40 -3.95 0.53 -2.98
C LEU A 40 -5.24 0.77 -3.76
N THR A 41 -5.34 0.16 -4.93
CA THR A 41 -6.55 0.19 -5.75
C THR A 41 -6.87 -1.21 -6.25
N VAL A 42 -8.08 -1.38 -6.80
CA VAL A 42 -8.54 -2.65 -7.36
C VAL A 42 -8.43 -3.74 -6.30
N GLU A 43 -7.93 -4.91 -6.62
CA GLU A 43 -7.75 -5.99 -5.64
C GLU A 43 -6.71 -5.67 -4.57
N GLY A 44 -5.83 -4.71 -4.84
CA GLY A 44 -4.82 -4.29 -3.86
C GLY A 44 -5.40 -3.74 -2.58
N VAL A 45 -6.64 -3.22 -2.59
CA VAL A 45 -7.25 -2.67 -1.37
C VAL A 45 -7.41 -3.73 -0.27
N TRP A 46 -7.50 -5.00 -0.62
CA TRP A 46 -7.59 -6.07 0.36
C TRP A 46 -6.35 -6.16 1.26
N LEU A 47 -5.19 -5.69 0.76
CA LEU A 47 -3.95 -5.72 1.54
C LEU A 47 -4.00 -4.83 2.77
N ALA A 48 -4.92 -3.89 2.81
CA ALA A 48 -5.14 -3.04 3.99
C ALA A 48 -6.02 -3.71 5.04
N THR A 49 -6.61 -4.88 4.72
CA THR A 49 -7.53 -5.54 5.63
C THR A 49 -6.82 -6.57 6.51
N LYS A 50 -7.43 -6.86 7.67
CA LYS A 50 -6.89 -7.79 8.65
C LYS A 50 -6.77 -9.20 8.07
N ASN A 51 -5.64 -9.84 8.32
CA ASN A 51 -5.36 -11.23 7.96
C ASN A 51 -5.22 -11.53 6.47
N TYR A 52 -5.41 -10.56 5.59
CA TYR A 52 -5.34 -10.81 4.16
C TYR A 52 -3.90 -11.01 3.69
N ALA A 53 -2.97 -10.17 4.17
CA ALA A 53 -1.57 -10.23 3.74
C ALA A 53 -0.91 -11.59 4.05
N ASP A 54 -1.41 -12.30 5.04
CA ASP A 54 -0.91 -13.64 5.39
C ASP A 54 -1.05 -14.63 4.24
N GLN A 55 -1.96 -14.34 3.31
CA GLN A 55 -2.28 -15.22 2.18
C GLN A 55 -1.50 -14.84 0.92
N VAL A 56 -0.65 -13.82 0.97
CA VAL A 56 0.09 -13.33 -0.20
C VAL A 56 1.55 -13.69 -0.06
N ASN A 57 1.93 -14.80 -0.67
CA ASN A 57 3.29 -15.33 -0.61
C ASN A 57 3.71 -15.81 -1.98
N LYS A 58 4.98 -15.68 -2.27
CA LYS A 58 5.58 -16.16 -3.52
C LYS A 58 6.95 -16.71 -3.21
N GLU A 59 7.25 -17.91 -3.71
CA GLU A 59 8.55 -18.52 -3.53
C GLU A 59 9.65 -17.59 -4.07
N GLY A 60 10.68 -17.39 -3.29
CA GLY A 60 11.78 -16.50 -3.66
C GLY A 60 11.62 -15.08 -3.18
N PHE A 61 10.46 -14.72 -2.61
CA PHE A 61 10.20 -13.38 -2.09
C PHE A 61 9.97 -13.40 -0.59
N THR A 62 10.33 -12.30 0.07
CA THR A 62 9.95 -12.08 1.47
C THR A 62 8.42 -12.05 1.55
N PRO A 63 7.81 -12.70 2.55
CA PRO A 63 6.35 -12.65 2.71
C PRO A 63 5.83 -11.23 2.76
N LEU A 64 4.70 -10.98 2.08
CA LEU A 64 4.14 -9.63 2.00
C LEU A 64 3.86 -9.06 3.38
N LYS A 65 3.38 -9.89 4.30
CA LYS A 65 3.06 -9.45 5.66
C LYS A 65 4.28 -8.81 6.34
N GLU A 66 5.47 -9.40 6.17
CA GLU A 66 6.68 -8.85 6.77
C GLU A 66 7.06 -7.50 6.16
N LEU A 67 6.93 -7.37 4.83
CA LEU A 67 7.23 -6.12 4.14
C LEU A 67 6.25 -5.03 4.55
N LEU A 68 4.97 -5.37 4.59
CA LEU A 68 3.89 -4.46 4.99
C LEU A 68 4.13 -3.95 6.40
N GLN A 69 4.43 -4.85 7.33
CA GLN A 69 4.68 -4.47 8.71
C GLN A 69 5.92 -3.59 8.84
N SER A 70 6.97 -3.88 8.09
CA SER A 70 8.19 -3.07 8.08
C SER A 70 7.92 -1.66 7.58
N VAL A 71 7.16 -1.53 6.48
CA VAL A 71 6.79 -0.22 5.92
C VAL A 71 6.04 0.61 6.97
N ILE A 72 5.05 0.00 7.63
CA ILE A 72 4.26 0.69 8.65
C ILE A 72 5.13 1.06 9.85
N ASN A 73 5.98 0.15 10.32
CA ASN A 73 6.84 0.40 11.47
C ASN A 73 7.86 1.52 11.21
N ASN A 74 8.23 1.73 9.94
CA ASN A 74 9.15 2.79 9.55
C ASN A 74 8.43 4.11 9.22
N GLY A 75 7.13 4.20 9.51
CA GLY A 75 6.36 5.42 9.31
C GLY A 75 5.72 5.55 7.94
N GLY A 76 5.81 4.54 7.09
CA GLY A 76 5.13 4.52 5.80
C GLY A 76 3.62 4.46 5.96
N LYS A 77 2.91 5.04 5.00
CA LYS A 77 1.45 5.07 5.01
C LYS A 77 0.89 4.05 4.03
N VAL A 78 -0.23 3.45 4.39
CA VAL A 78 -0.96 2.51 3.54
C VAL A 78 -2.35 3.08 3.33
N TRP A 79 -2.63 3.51 2.11
CA TRP A 79 -3.89 4.16 1.76
C TRP A 79 -4.70 3.27 0.81
N ALA A 80 -5.94 2.95 1.19
CA ALA A 80 -6.86 2.18 0.36
C ALA A 80 -7.85 3.14 -0.31
N CYS A 81 -8.00 3.02 -1.62
CA CYS A 81 -8.90 3.87 -2.38
C CYS A 81 -10.36 3.56 -2.05
N GLY A 82 -11.11 4.57 -1.60
CA GLY A 82 -12.52 4.41 -1.23
C GLY A 82 -13.42 3.98 -2.38
N ALA A 83 -13.09 4.37 -3.61
CA ALA A 83 -13.83 3.93 -4.79
C ALA A 83 -13.72 2.42 -5.01
N CYS A 84 -12.64 1.81 -4.53
CA CYS A 84 -12.40 0.38 -4.66
C CYS A 84 -12.85 -0.40 -3.43
N THR A 85 -12.77 0.19 -2.23
CA THR A 85 -13.20 -0.49 -1.00
C THR A 85 -14.72 -0.60 -0.93
N ARG A 86 -15.44 0.43 -1.37
CA ARG A 86 -16.90 0.47 -1.25
C ARG A 86 -17.60 -0.71 -1.94
N PRO A 87 -17.34 -1.00 -3.23
CA PRO A 87 -18.00 -2.14 -3.87
C PRO A 87 -17.58 -3.49 -3.30
N ARG A 88 -16.48 -3.54 -2.56
CA ARG A 88 -15.99 -4.77 -1.93
C ARG A 88 -16.46 -4.94 -0.48
N GLY A 89 -17.22 -3.96 0.02
CA GLY A 89 -17.75 -4.02 1.38
C GLY A 89 -16.70 -3.83 2.47
N ILE A 90 -15.56 -3.23 2.13
CA ILE A 90 -14.49 -2.97 3.10
C ILE A 90 -14.79 -1.67 3.83
N THR A 91 -14.75 -1.71 5.16
CA THR A 91 -14.98 -0.55 6.01
C THR A 91 -13.77 -0.28 6.89
N ASP A 92 -13.77 0.84 7.60
CA ASP A 92 -12.68 1.19 8.52
C ASP A 92 -12.45 0.11 9.58
N ALA A 93 -13.51 -0.58 10.00
CA ALA A 93 -13.40 -1.65 11.00
C ALA A 93 -12.60 -2.87 10.49
N ASP A 94 -12.49 -3.02 9.17
CA ASP A 94 -11.78 -4.15 8.57
C ASP A 94 -10.29 -3.89 8.42
N LEU A 95 -9.82 -2.66 8.63
CA LEU A 95 -8.46 -2.27 8.33
C LEU A 95 -7.46 -2.65 9.41
N ILE A 96 -6.24 -2.96 8.98
CA ILE A 96 -5.12 -3.11 9.90
C ILE A 96 -4.72 -1.74 10.46
N GLU A 97 -4.03 -1.75 11.59
CA GLU A 97 -3.46 -0.54 12.13
C GLU A 97 -2.40 0.00 11.17
N GLY A 98 -2.45 1.31 10.91
CA GLY A 98 -1.54 1.94 9.97
C GLY A 98 -2.11 2.09 8.56
N ALA A 99 -3.27 1.49 8.29
CA ALA A 99 -3.96 1.65 7.01
C ALA A 99 -5.15 2.59 7.14
N LYS A 100 -5.51 3.24 6.04
CA LYS A 100 -6.58 4.25 6.04
C LYS A 100 -7.30 4.21 4.70
N ILE A 101 -8.62 4.37 4.72
CA ILE A 101 -9.39 4.57 3.50
C ILE A 101 -9.33 6.05 3.15
N VAL A 102 -8.96 6.36 1.91
CA VAL A 102 -8.84 7.73 1.42
C VAL A 102 -9.68 7.91 0.16
N THR A 103 -9.88 9.16 -0.23
CA THR A 103 -10.60 9.48 -1.46
C THR A 103 -9.62 9.74 -2.60
N ALA A 104 -10.12 9.72 -3.83
CA ALA A 104 -9.31 10.10 -4.98
C ALA A 104 -8.78 11.53 -4.84
N ALA A 105 -9.53 12.41 -4.15
CA ALA A 105 -9.09 13.78 -3.90
C ALA A 105 -7.81 13.83 -3.06
N ASN A 106 -7.67 12.93 -2.11
CA ASN A 106 -6.44 12.85 -1.30
C ASN A 106 -5.23 12.52 -2.17
N LEU A 107 -5.39 11.59 -3.13
CA LEU A 107 -4.32 11.24 -4.06
C LEU A 107 -3.95 12.42 -4.95
N VAL A 108 -4.96 13.09 -5.52
CA VAL A 108 -4.72 14.26 -6.37
C VAL A 108 -3.98 15.33 -5.59
N GLU A 109 -4.38 15.58 -4.35
CA GLU A 109 -3.74 16.60 -3.51
C GLU A 109 -2.25 16.33 -3.30
N VAL A 110 -1.87 15.10 -2.94
CA VAL A 110 -0.45 14.80 -2.71
C VAL A 110 0.35 14.86 -3.99
N LEU A 111 -0.23 14.44 -5.12
CA LEU A 111 0.47 14.46 -6.40
C LEU A 111 0.70 15.88 -6.90
N VAL A 112 -0.32 16.76 -6.82
CA VAL A 112 -0.15 18.14 -7.28
C VAL A 112 0.75 18.95 -6.35
N ASN A 113 0.92 18.51 -5.11
CA ASN A 113 1.83 19.14 -4.16
C ASN A 113 3.26 18.61 -4.25
N GLY A 114 3.57 17.83 -5.26
CA GLY A 114 4.94 17.47 -5.57
C GLY A 114 5.34 16.03 -5.27
N ALA A 115 4.39 15.16 -4.94
CA ALA A 115 4.73 13.74 -4.73
C ALA A 115 5.20 13.10 -6.05
N VAL A 116 6.20 12.23 -5.94
CA VAL A 116 6.67 11.42 -7.06
C VAL A 116 5.87 10.12 -7.06
N SER A 117 5.35 9.74 -8.21
CA SER A 117 4.51 8.55 -8.38
C SER A 117 5.31 7.41 -9.02
N CYS A 118 5.11 6.20 -8.52
CA CYS A 118 5.79 5.02 -9.03
C CYS A 118 4.82 3.84 -9.12
N THR A 119 4.85 3.13 -10.24
CA THR A 119 4.09 1.87 -10.43
C THR A 119 5.09 0.77 -10.75
N VAL A 120 5.04 -0.32 -10.00
CA VAL A 120 5.94 -1.46 -10.18
C VAL A 120 5.22 -2.76 -10.40
#